data_655809f29a1ed10b8596d04b16e0828e
#
_entry.id   655809f29a1ed10b8596d04b16e0828e
#
_cell.length_a   1.000
_cell.length_b   1.000
_cell.length_c   1.000
_cell.angle_alpha   90.00
_cell.angle_beta   90.00
_cell.angle_gamma   90.00
#
_symmetry.space_group_name_H-M   'P 1'
#
loop_
_entity.id
_entity.type
_entity.pdbx_description
1 polymer ?
#
loop_
_entity_poly.entity_id
_entity_poly.type
_entity_poly.pdbx_seq_one_letter_code
_entity_poly.pdbx_strand_id
1 'polypeptide(L)'
;MSADFLDSNVFVYLFDETDARRREIALRLVHEGLESGDACISFQVVQETLAVLTGKLKRRATPAEARRFLGGVLAPLWRVMPSPSLYERGLELQERYSLGFYDALIVAAALEGGCTRLWSEDMQDGLRVDRLTIRNPFAKRAQAPSP
;
A
#
# COMPACT_ATOMS: atom_id res chain seq x y z
N MET A 1 -15.58 -7.03 -1.64
CA MET A 1 -14.63 -6.62 -0.59
C MET A 1 -13.26 -7.18 -0.92
N SER A 2 -12.21 -6.46 -0.57
CA SER A 2 -10.83 -6.88 -0.82
C SER A 2 -10.20 -7.38 0.47
N ALA A 3 -9.33 -8.42 0.40
CA ALA A 3 -8.62 -8.92 1.57
C ALA A 3 -7.36 -8.10 1.87
N ASP A 4 -6.67 -7.64 0.83
CA ASP A 4 -5.40 -6.96 0.95
C ASP A 4 -5.46 -5.50 0.51
N PHE A 5 -4.82 -4.64 1.29
CA PHE A 5 -4.56 -3.25 0.92
C PHE A 5 -3.06 -3.08 0.73
N LEU A 6 -2.65 -2.43 -0.36
CA LEU A 6 -1.24 -2.20 -0.68
C LEU A 6 -0.90 -0.72 -0.50
N ASP A 7 0.05 -0.42 0.38
CA ASP A 7 0.54 0.94 0.58
C ASP A 7 1.47 1.36 -0.57
N SER A 8 1.70 2.65 -0.71
CA SER A 8 2.47 3.24 -1.82
C SER A 8 3.90 2.71 -1.92
N ASN A 9 4.57 2.41 -0.80
CA ASN A 9 5.93 1.88 -0.83
C ASN A 9 6.04 0.56 -1.62
N VAL A 10 4.99 -0.26 -1.62
CA VAL A 10 4.97 -1.52 -2.40
C VAL A 10 5.13 -1.21 -3.89
N PHE A 11 4.42 -0.20 -4.39
CA PHE A 11 4.50 0.17 -5.80
C PHE A 11 5.82 0.86 -6.15
N VAL A 12 6.33 1.68 -5.24
CA VAL A 12 7.59 2.42 -5.45
C VAL A 12 8.76 1.46 -5.64
N TYR A 13 8.81 0.37 -4.89
CA TYR A 13 9.88 -0.62 -5.06
C TYR A 13 9.89 -1.33 -6.41
N LEU A 14 8.79 -1.31 -7.15
CA LEU A 14 8.77 -1.83 -8.53
C LEU A 14 9.74 -1.08 -9.44
N PHE A 15 10.04 0.17 -9.10
CA PHE A 15 10.89 1.07 -9.88
C PHE A 15 12.28 1.26 -9.26
N ASP A 16 12.57 0.60 -8.14
CA ASP A 16 13.86 0.70 -7.46
C ASP A 16 14.82 -0.37 -7.97
N GLU A 17 15.70 0.02 -8.86
CA GLU A 17 16.69 -0.89 -9.47
C GLU A 17 17.83 -1.23 -8.49
N THR A 18 17.93 -0.53 -7.35
CA THR A 18 19.01 -0.72 -6.37
C THR A 18 18.70 -1.81 -5.34
N ASP A 19 17.45 -2.26 -5.24
CA ASP A 19 17.01 -3.25 -4.26
C ASP A 19 16.22 -4.37 -4.94
N ALA A 20 16.95 -5.34 -5.47
CA ALA A 20 16.37 -6.46 -6.22
C ALA A 20 15.43 -7.32 -5.35
N ARG A 21 15.75 -7.48 -4.06
CA ARG A 21 14.95 -8.28 -3.13
C ARG A 21 13.57 -7.65 -2.90
N ARG A 22 13.54 -6.36 -2.56
CA ARG A 22 12.28 -5.65 -2.33
C ARG A 22 11.46 -5.54 -3.62
N ARG A 23 12.12 -5.28 -4.72
CA ARG A 23 11.47 -5.22 -6.04
C ARG A 23 10.75 -6.52 -6.38
N GLU A 24 11.39 -7.66 -6.16
CA GLU A 24 10.79 -8.97 -6.44
C GLU A 24 9.59 -9.25 -5.54
N ILE A 25 9.68 -8.94 -4.25
CA ILE A 25 8.57 -9.09 -3.30
C ILE A 25 7.40 -8.21 -3.72
N ALA A 26 7.66 -6.94 -4.04
CA ALA A 26 6.65 -5.98 -4.50
C ALA A 26 5.98 -6.47 -5.78
N LEU A 27 6.76 -6.94 -6.74
CA LEU A 27 6.25 -7.47 -8.01
C LEU A 27 5.26 -8.61 -7.78
N ARG A 28 5.60 -9.53 -6.89
CA ARG A 28 4.75 -10.67 -6.56
C ARG A 28 3.43 -10.23 -5.92
N LEU A 29 3.49 -9.31 -4.95
CA LEU A 29 2.29 -8.79 -4.29
C LEU A 29 1.35 -8.10 -5.27
N VAL A 30 1.89 -7.23 -6.12
CA VAL A 30 1.09 -6.48 -7.10
C VAL A 30 0.49 -7.43 -8.13
N HIS A 31 1.28 -8.37 -8.64
CA HIS A 31 0.82 -9.34 -9.61
C HIS A 31 -0.32 -10.22 -9.05
N GLU A 32 -0.14 -10.75 -7.85
CA GLU A 32 -1.18 -11.54 -7.17
C GLU A 32 -2.44 -10.71 -6.92
N GLY A 33 -2.28 -9.45 -6.51
CA GLY A 33 -3.41 -8.56 -6.29
C GLY A 33 -4.21 -8.29 -7.55
N LEU A 34 -3.54 -8.08 -8.68
CA LEU A 34 -4.18 -7.86 -9.97
C LEU A 34 -4.88 -9.12 -10.47
N GLU A 35 -4.25 -10.28 -10.35
CA GLU A 35 -4.83 -11.53 -10.81
C GLU A 35 -6.02 -12.00 -9.97
N SER A 36 -5.90 -11.94 -8.66
CA SER A 36 -6.96 -12.40 -7.76
C SER A 36 -8.17 -11.47 -7.73
N GLY A 37 -7.96 -10.18 -8.02
CA GLY A 37 -8.97 -9.16 -7.81
C GLY A 37 -9.29 -8.90 -6.34
N ASP A 38 -8.46 -9.41 -5.42
CA ASP A 38 -8.70 -9.35 -3.97
C ASP A 38 -7.76 -8.37 -3.27
N ALA A 39 -7.24 -7.40 -3.99
CA ALA A 39 -6.44 -6.31 -3.47
C ALA A 39 -7.03 -4.97 -3.88
N CYS A 40 -6.84 -3.97 -3.03
CA CYS A 40 -7.27 -2.60 -3.36
C CYS A 40 -6.29 -1.56 -2.83
N ILE A 41 -6.44 -0.37 -3.37
CA ILE A 41 -5.71 0.82 -2.93
C ILE A 41 -6.69 1.99 -2.84
N SER A 42 -6.22 3.08 -2.26
CA SER A 42 -6.97 4.32 -2.13
C SER A 42 -6.43 5.41 -3.05
N PHE A 43 -7.21 6.49 -3.15
CA PHE A 43 -6.80 7.74 -3.82
C PHE A 43 -5.42 8.22 -3.31
N GLN A 44 -5.15 8.10 -2.01
CA GLN A 44 -3.89 8.54 -1.40
C GLN A 44 -2.71 7.72 -1.93
N VAL A 45 -2.87 6.41 -2.05
CA VAL A 45 -1.83 5.53 -2.60
C VAL A 45 -1.52 5.92 -4.04
N VAL A 46 -2.53 6.23 -4.84
CA VAL A 46 -2.35 6.70 -6.22
C VAL A 46 -1.54 8.00 -6.24
N GLN A 47 -1.92 8.97 -5.41
CA GLN A 47 -1.24 10.27 -5.33
C GLN A 47 0.22 10.12 -4.90
N GLU A 48 0.48 9.38 -3.83
CA GLU A 48 1.84 9.19 -3.31
C GLU A 48 2.73 8.44 -4.30
N THR A 49 2.19 7.40 -4.93
CA THR A 49 2.94 6.62 -5.92
C THR A 49 3.33 7.48 -7.11
N LEU A 50 2.37 8.19 -7.71
CA LEU A 50 2.65 9.02 -8.86
C LEU A 50 3.59 10.19 -8.52
N ALA A 51 3.46 10.76 -7.33
CA ALA A 51 4.36 11.84 -6.89
C ALA A 51 5.82 11.35 -6.81
N VAL A 52 6.04 10.14 -6.30
CA VAL A 52 7.39 9.56 -6.24
C VAL A 52 7.91 9.23 -7.64
N LEU A 53 7.11 8.55 -8.48
CA LEU A 53 7.51 8.15 -9.82
C LEU A 53 7.91 9.34 -10.70
N THR A 54 7.19 10.43 -10.58
CA THR A 54 7.39 11.61 -11.43
C THR A 54 8.36 12.64 -10.84
N GLY A 55 8.75 12.50 -9.56
CA GLY A 55 9.54 13.54 -8.90
C GLY A 55 10.72 13.09 -8.06
N LYS A 56 10.61 12.01 -7.33
CA LYS A 56 11.58 11.65 -6.29
C LYS A 56 12.52 10.50 -6.65
N LEU A 57 12.23 9.73 -7.68
CA LEU A 57 13.11 8.65 -8.11
C LEU A 57 14.38 9.20 -8.75
N LYS A 58 15.50 8.51 -8.56
CA LYS A 58 16.78 8.82 -9.21
C LYS A 58 16.61 8.85 -10.72
N ARG A 59 15.84 7.92 -11.28
CA ARG A 59 15.39 7.90 -12.66
C ARG A 59 13.88 8.11 -12.68
N ARG A 60 13.44 9.31 -13.04
CA ARG A 60 12.02 9.63 -13.10
C ARG A 60 11.34 8.88 -14.22
N ALA A 61 10.10 8.46 -13.95
CA ALA A 61 9.25 7.92 -14.99
C ALA A 61 8.90 9.01 -16.01
N THR A 62 8.90 8.66 -17.28
CA THR A 62 8.40 9.57 -18.32
C THR A 62 6.88 9.75 -18.16
N PRO A 63 6.29 10.82 -18.70
CA PRO A 63 4.83 10.96 -18.69
C PRO A 63 4.09 9.76 -19.27
N ALA A 64 4.64 9.16 -20.32
CA ALA A 64 4.03 7.97 -20.94
C ALA A 64 4.08 6.76 -20.00
N GLU A 65 5.23 6.54 -19.34
CA GLU A 65 5.39 5.47 -18.35
C GLU A 65 4.44 5.65 -17.17
N ALA A 66 4.32 6.87 -16.64
CA ALA A 66 3.42 7.19 -15.54
C ALA A 66 1.95 6.93 -15.91
N ARG A 67 1.54 7.31 -17.12
CA ARG A 67 0.18 7.05 -17.62
C ARG A 67 -0.10 5.57 -17.77
N ARG A 68 0.84 4.80 -18.30
CA ARG A 68 0.69 3.35 -18.42
C ARG A 68 0.57 2.68 -17.05
N PHE A 69 1.36 3.13 -16.09
CA PHE A 69 1.29 2.60 -14.73
C PHE A 69 -0.04 2.94 -14.05
N LEU A 70 -0.49 4.18 -14.20
CA LEU A 70 -1.79 4.60 -13.70
C LEU A 70 -2.93 3.73 -14.28
N GLY A 71 -2.97 3.59 -15.60
CA GLY A 71 -4.07 2.88 -16.28
C GLY A 71 -4.00 1.36 -16.12
N GLY A 72 -2.80 0.79 -16.13
CA GLY A 72 -2.61 -0.66 -16.13
C GLY A 72 -2.49 -1.30 -14.75
N VAL A 73 -2.05 -0.54 -13.75
CA VAL A 73 -1.78 -1.09 -12.41
C VAL A 73 -2.62 -0.40 -11.34
N LEU A 74 -2.52 0.92 -11.22
CA LEU A 74 -3.18 1.63 -10.12
C LEU A 74 -4.69 1.69 -10.28
N ALA A 75 -5.19 2.06 -11.45
CA ALA A 75 -6.64 2.21 -11.69
C ALA A 75 -7.41 0.90 -11.44
N PRO A 76 -6.93 -0.27 -11.91
CA PRO A 76 -7.63 -1.53 -11.61
C PRO A 76 -7.74 -1.87 -10.12
N LEU A 77 -6.81 -1.40 -9.30
CA LEU A 77 -6.79 -1.66 -7.85
C LEU A 77 -7.50 -0.56 -7.05
N TRP A 78 -7.71 0.59 -7.63
CA TRP A 78 -8.23 1.78 -6.93
C TRP A 78 -9.72 1.65 -6.64
N ARG A 79 -10.08 1.51 -5.36
CA ARG A 79 -11.47 1.31 -4.93
C ARG A 79 -11.92 2.26 -3.83
N VAL A 80 -11.01 2.92 -3.13
CA VAL A 80 -11.37 3.80 -2.01
C VAL A 80 -11.16 5.25 -2.38
N MET A 81 -12.23 6.04 -2.24
CA MET A 81 -12.26 7.47 -2.56
C MET A 81 -12.27 8.29 -1.28
N PRO A 82 -11.84 9.57 -1.33
CA PRO A 82 -11.94 10.45 -0.17
C PRO A 82 -13.41 10.77 0.16
N SER A 83 -13.68 10.90 1.46
CA SER A 83 -15.00 11.30 1.96
C SER A 83 -14.85 11.91 3.35
N PRO A 84 -15.82 12.73 3.80
CA PRO A 84 -15.80 13.23 5.18
C PRO A 84 -15.70 12.12 6.22
N SER A 85 -16.44 11.02 6.05
CA SER A 85 -16.40 9.89 6.97
C SER A 85 -15.04 9.19 7.03
N LEU A 86 -14.33 9.13 5.91
CA LEU A 86 -12.97 8.58 5.88
C LEU A 86 -12.03 9.43 6.74
N TYR A 87 -12.10 10.74 6.61
CA TYR A 87 -11.26 11.64 7.40
C TYR A 87 -11.60 11.60 8.89
N GLU A 88 -12.88 11.55 9.25
CA GLU A 88 -13.30 11.39 10.64
C GLU A 88 -12.74 10.10 11.24
N ARG A 89 -12.82 9.02 10.49
CA ARG A 89 -12.25 7.75 10.93
C ARG A 89 -10.72 7.83 11.07
N GLY A 90 -10.06 8.48 10.13
CA GLY A 90 -8.61 8.70 10.21
C GLY A 90 -8.21 9.46 11.47
N LEU A 91 -8.94 10.53 11.80
CA LEU A 91 -8.68 11.33 13.00
C LEU A 91 -8.89 10.51 14.28
N GLU A 92 -9.92 9.67 14.32
CA GLU A 92 -10.18 8.75 15.45
C GLU A 92 -9.05 7.75 15.62
N LEU A 93 -8.58 7.14 14.52
CA LEU A 93 -7.49 6.18 14.54
C LEU A 93 -6.16 6.83 14.93
N GLN A 94 -5.93 8.05 14.47
CA GLN A 94 -4.75 8.82 14.84
C GLN A 94 -4.68 9.02 16.35
N GLU A 95 -5.77 9.40 16.97
CA GLU A 95 -5.86 9.59 18.41
C GLU A 95 -5.67 8.27 19.16
N ARG A 96 -6.37 7.22 18.74
CA ARG A 96 -6.43 5.94 19.45
C ARG A 96 -5.12 5.13 19.35
N TYR A 97 -4.43 5.17 18.23
CA TYR A 97 -3.25 4.36 17.97
C TYR A 97 -1.95 5.15 17.86
N SER A 98 -1.99 6.45 18.10
CA SER A 98 -0.81 7.34 18.00
C SER A 98 -0.14 7.27 16.62
N LEU A 99 -0.92 7.18 15.56
CA LEU A 99 -0.44 7.15 14.19
C LEU A 99 -0.28 8.58 13.66
N GLY A 100 0.63 8.78 12.71
CA GLY A 100 0.67 9.99 11.92
C GLY A 100 -0.62 10.15 11.10
N PHE A 101 -0.94 11.37 10.70
CA PHE A 101 -2.19 11.66 9.99
C PHE A 101 -2.35 10.83 8.71
N TYR A 102 -1.32 10.82 7.85
CA TYR A 102 -1.39 10.10 6.57
C TYR A 102 -1.42 8.59 6.76
N ASP A 103 -0.70 8.07 7.74
CA ASP A 103 -0.75 6.64 8.08
C ASP A 103 -2.14 6.24 8.59
N ALA A 104 -2.75 7.08 9.41
CA ALA A 104 -4.11 6.85 9.90
C ALA A 104 -5.13 6.83 8.76
N LEU A 105 -4.94 7.68 7.74
CA LEU A 105 -5.81 7.66 6.54
C LEU A 105 -5.64 6.37 5.72
N ILE A 106 -4.42 5.87 5.62
CA ILE A 106 -4.17 4.58 4.95
C ILE A 106 -4.90 3.45 5.69
N VAL A 107 -4.80 3.42 7.01
CA VAL A 107 -5.50 2.41 7.83
C VAL A 107 -7.02 2.54 7.67
N ALA A 108 -7.54 3.76 7.73
CA ALA A 108 -8.97 4.02 7.54
C ALA A 108 -9.45 3.53 6.16
N ALA A 109 -8.66 3.79 5.12
CA ALA A 109 -8.98 3.35 3.76
C ALA A 109 -8.97 1.82 3.63
N ALA A 110 -8.01 1.16 4.26
CA ALA A 110 -7.95 -0.31 4.26
C ALA A 110 -9.19 -0.91 4.94
N LEU A 111 -9.63 -0.33 6.05
CA LEU A 111 -10.84 -0.76 6.75
C LEU A 111 -12.09 -0.52 5.90
N GLU A 112 -12.18 0.63 5.24
CA GLU A 112 -13.30 0.94 4.33
C GLU A 112 -13.37 -0.03 3.16
N GLY A 113 -12.23 -0.44 2.64
CA GLY A 113 -12.15 -1.45 1.57
C GLY A 113 -12.49 -2.87 2.02
N GLY A 114 -12.75 -3.08 3.31
CA GLY A 114 -13.05 -4.39 3.87
C GLY A 114 -11.83 -5.29 4.03
N CYS A 115 -10.63 -4.72 4.01
CA CYS A 115 -9.39 -5.49 4.05
C CYS A 115 -9.10 -6.08 5.42
N THR A 116 -8.41 -7.20 5.43
CA THR A 116 -7.93 -7.86 6.65
C THR A 116 -6.42 -7.75 6.80
N ARG A 117 -5.71 -7.39 5.71
CA ARG A 117 -4.26 -7.15 5.73
C ARG A 117 -3.93 -5.84 5.04
N LEU A 118 -3.01 -5.10 5.66
CA LEU A 118 -2.41 -3.90 5.08
C LEU A 118 -0.91 -4.17 4.94
N TRP A 119 -0.44 -4.19 3.69
CA TRP A 119 0.97 -4.35 3.38
C TRP A 119 1.65 -2.99 3.34
N SER A 120 2.48 -2.70 4.33
CA SER A 120 3.19 -1.43 4.46
C SER A 120 4.52 -1.61 5.18
N GLU A 121 5.56 -0.95 4.68
CA GLU A 121 6.87 -0.90 5.33
C GLU A 121 6.93 0.19 6.41
N ASP A 122 6.06 1.21 6.30
CA ASP A 122 6.17 2.44 7.09
C ASP A 122 5.54 2.37 8.48
N MET A 123 4.75 1.34 8.75
CA MET A 123 4.02 1.19 10.00
C MET A 123 4.52 -0.02 10.78
N GLN A 124 4.15 -0.09 12.06
CA GLN A 124 4.55 -1.19 12.93
C GLN A 124 4.06 -2.55 12.40
N ASP A 125 4.99 -3.43 12.09
CA ASP A 125 4.67 -4.79 11.63
C ASP A 125 3.94 -5.57 12.73
N GLY A 126 2.81 -6.14 12.40
CA GLY A 126 1.99 -6.92 13.32
C GLY A 126 0.94 -6.11 14.09
N LEU A 127 0.89 -4.78 13.93
CA LEU A 127 -0.14 -3.98 14.57
C LEU A 127 -1.52 -4.40 14.09
N ARG A 128 -2.44 -4.59 15.03
CA ARG A 128 -3.84 -4.88 14.73
C ARG A 128 -4.73 -3.68 15.03
N VAL A 129 -5.57 -3.35 14.05
CA VAL A 129 -6.58 -2.30 14.16
C VAL A 129 -7.91 -2.93 13.72
N ASP A 130 -8.79 -3.21 14.67
CA ASP A 130 -10.02 -3.96 14.44
C ASP A 130 -9.69 -5.33 13.80
N ARG A 131 -10.24 -5.63 12.61
CA ARG A 131 -9.95 -6.87 11.87
C ARG A 131 -8.70 -6.77 10.98
N LEU A 132 -8.09 -5.57 10.87
CA LEU A 132 -6.95 -5.33 9.99
C LEU A 132 -5.65 -5.68 10.71
N THR A 133 -4.77 -6.43 10.05
CA THR A 133 -3.40 -6.66 10.50
C THR A 133 -2.44 -5.97 9.54
N ILE A 134 -1.54 -5.15 10.08
CA ILE A 134 -0.49 -4.49 9.31
C ILE A 134 0.71 -5.43 9.21
N ARG A 135 1.22 -5.61 8.00
CA ARG A 135 2.37 -6.46 7.73
C ARG A 135 3.39 -5.72 6.89
N ASN A 136 4.65 -5.80 7.30
CA ASN A 136 5.76 -5.36 6.46
C ASN A 136 6.15 -6.53 5.55
N PRO A 137 5.91 -6.43 4.22
CA PRO A 137 6.22 -7.54 3.31
C PRO A 137 7.72 -7.72 3.10
N PHE A 138 8.51 -6.70 3.45
CA PHE A 138 9.96 -6.68 3.23
C PHE A 138 10.75 -7.08 4.47
N ALA A 139 10.09 -7.28 5.60
CA ALA A 139 10.76 -7.67 6.84
C ALA A 139 11.46 -9.02 6.67
N LYS A 140 12.70 -9.09 7.14
CA LYS A 140 13.41 -10.37 7.23
C LYS A 140 12.89 -11.08 8.48
N ARG A 141 12.09 -12.10 8.28
CA ARG A 141 11.57 -12.91 9.37
C ARG A 141 12.57 -14.00 9.70
N ALA A 142 12.71 -14.31 11.01
CA ALA A 142 13.43 -15.50 11.42
C ALA A 142 12.79 -16.70 10.72
N GLN A 143 13.61 -17.55 10.09
CA GLN A 143 13.08 -18.80 9.54
C GLN A 143 12.51 -19.63 10.67
N ALA A 144 11.30 -20.11 10.51
CA ALA A 144 10.75 -21.09 11.42
C ALA A 144 11.70 -22.30 11.41
N PRO A 145 11.99 -22.89 12.60
CA PRO A 145 12.77 -24.12 12.61
C PRO A 145 12.11 -25.15 11.72
N SER A 146 12.91 -25.84 10.91
CA SER A 146 12.38 -26.90 10.07
C SER A 146 11.69 -27.94 10.95
N PRO A 147 10.47 -28.37 10.58
CA PRO A 147 9.81 -29.42 11.33
C PRO A 147 10.61 -30.72 11.32
#